data_f0e54f1560fed8e7ca4c576130281dfc
#
_entry.id   f0e54f1560fed8e7ca4c576130281dfc
#
_cell.length_a   1.000
_cell.length_b   1.000
_cell.length_c   1.000
_cell.angle_alpha   90.00
_cell.angle_beta   90.00
_cell.angle_gamma   90.00
#
_symmetry.space_group_name_H-M   'P 1'
#
loop_
_entity.id
_entity.type
_entity.pdbx_description
1 polymer ?
#
loop_
_entity_poly.entity_id
_entity_poly.type
_entity_poly.pdbx_seq_one_letter_code
_entity_poly.pdbx_strand_id
1 'polypeptide(L)'
;EVKQVRWVNDTMATTPERTVSALQSFNAPVILLLGGRDKKLLWGALAERVKTGVKTIILFGEAASLIDAELGRAWFGSATLASGVDSRDAQIVDKGPGVESAINGSTAGEAVTPSPFLETPTVLRAEKLVQAVQQAADCAQAGDVVLLSPGCTSFDEYSDAPARGDQFRELVNRLP
;
A
#
# COMPACT_ATOMS: atom_id res chain seq x y z
N GLU A 1 21.98 -1.46 -5.07
CA GLU A 1 21.81 -1.20 -3.64
C GLU A 1 22.39 0.19 -3.33
N VAL A 2 21.60 1.07 -2.73
CA VAL A 2 22.02 2.43 -2.36
C VAL A 2 21.72 2.60 -0.88
N LYS A 3 22.72 3.01 -0.08
CA LYS A 3 22.60 3.21 1.39
C LYS A 3 22.02 2.00 2.14
N GLN A 4 22.41 0.79 1.77
CA GLN A 4 21.89 -0.47 2.33
C GLN A 4 20.39 -0.66 2.10
N VAL A 5 19.78 0.05 1.16
CA VAL A 5 18.43 -0.11 0.67
C VAL A 5 18.48 -0.87 -0.65
N ARG A 6 17.63 -1.88 -0.79
CA ARG A 6 17.53 -2.68 -2.01
C ARG A 6 16.48 -2.09 -2.93
N TRP A 7 16.89 -1.57 -4.08
CA TRP A 7 16.01 -1.01 -5.11
C TRP A 7 15.69 -2.08 -6.15
N VAL A 8 14.40 -2.33 -6.36
CA VAL A 8 13.92 -3.38 -7.26
C VAL A 8 13.03 -2.79 -8.34
N ASN A 9 13.40 -3.04 -9.59
CA ASN A 9 12.69 -2.60 -10.77
C ASN A 9 11.82 -3.73 -11.34
N ASP A 10 10.56 -3.72 -10.99
CA ASP A 10 9.53 -4.60 -11.54
C ASP A 10 8.50 -3.79 -12.34
N THR A 11 9.00 -2.89 -13.20
CA THR A 11 8.17 -2.02 -14.06
C THR A 11 7.21 -2.80 -14.97
N MET A 12 7.49 -4.09 -15.21
CA MET A 12 6.65 -4.98 -16.02
C MET A 12 5.40 -5.47 -15.28
N ALA A 13 5.29 -5.27 -13.98
CA ALA A 13 4.06 -5.51 -13.22
C ALA A 13 3.02 -4.42 -13.52
N THR A 14 2.33 -4.56 -14.63
CA THR A 14 1.34 -3.59 -15.13
C THR A 14 -0.09 -3.94 -14.71
N THR A 15 -0.26 -4.83 -13.75
CA THR A 15 -1.55 -5.20 -13.13
C THR A 15 -1.39 -5.42 -11.63
N PRO A 16 -2.44 -5.17 -10.81
CA PRO A 16 -2.39 -5.38 -9.36
C PRO A 16 -1.99 -6.80 -8.94
N GLU A 17 -2.42 -7.83 -9.69
CA GLU A 17 -2.10 -9.23 -9.40
C GLU A 17 -0.60 -9.51 -9.53
N ARG A 18 0.07 -8.89 -10.50
CA ARG A 18 1.53 -9.01 -10.65
C ARG A 18 2.26 -8.36 -9.48
N THR A 19 1.78 -7.21 -9.01
CA THR A 19 2.32 -6.55 -7.82
C THR A 19 2.12 -7.42 -6.58
N VAL A 20 0.96 -8.06 -6.42
CA VAL A 20 0.72 -9.05 -5.34
C VAL A 20 1.77 -10.17 -5.40
N SER A 21 2.01 -10.72 -6.58
CA SER A 21 3.03 -11.78 -6.76
C SER A 21 4.45 -11.30 -6.45
N ALA A 22 4.81 -10.07 -6.87
CA ALA A 22 6.11 -9.48 -6.57
C ALA A 22 6.34 -9.32 -5.05
N LEU A 23 5.31 -8.86 -4.33
CA LEU A 23 5.37 -8.68 -2.87
C LEU A 23 5.60 -9.98 -2.08
N GLN A 24 5.29 -11.14 -2.65
CA GLN A 24 5.55 -12.45 -2.03
C GLN A 24 7.04 -12.81 -1.99
N SER A 25 7.86 -12.14 -2.80
CA SER A 25 9.30 -12.41 -2.91
C SER A 25 10.14 -11.73 -1.83
N PHE A 26 9.51 -10.93 -0.94
CA PHE A 26 10.23 -10.13 0.04
C PHE A 26 9.75 -10.44 1.47
N ASN A 27 10.73 -10.65 2.37
CA ASN A 27 10.52 -10.77 3.81
C ASN A 27 10.94 -9.49 4.57
N ALA A 28 11.58 -8.55 3.88
CA ALA A 28 11.97 -7.25 4.43
C ALA A 28 10.83 -6.23 4.28
N PRO A 29 10.81 -5.14 5.09
CA PRO A 29 9.84 -4.08 4.93
C PRO A 29 9.92 -3.45 3.53
N VAL A 30 8.76 -3.26 2.88
CA VAL A 30 8.68 -2.76 1.51
C VAL A 30 8.15 -1.32 1.48
N ILE A 31 8.82 -0.47 0.72
CA ILE A 31 8.29 0.80 0.20
C ILE A 31 7.86 0.54 -1.23
N LEU A 32 6.55 0.59 -1.49
CA LEU A 32 5.95 0.21 -2.75
C LEU A 32 5.60 1.45 -3.58
N LEU A 33 6.11 1.53 -4.82
CA LEU A 33 5.77 2.55 -5.79
C LEU A 33 4.67 2.02 -6.71
N LEU A 34 3.45 2.59 -6.59
CA LEU A 34 2.26 2.25 -7.36
C LEU A 34 1.82 3.42 -8.22
N GLY A 35 1.47 3.17 -9.48
CA GLY A 35 0.93 4.23 -10.32
C GLY A 35 1.16 4.05 -11.81
N GLY A 36 0.71 5.05 -12.56
CA GLY A 36 0.65 5.02 -14.01
C GLY A 36 -0.78 5.23 -14.49
N ARG A 37 -1.15 4.66 -15.63
CA ARG A 37 -2.51 4.70 -16.17
C ARG A 37 -3.26 3.40 -15.87
N ASP A 38 -4.38 3.50 -15.15
CA ASP A 38 -5.25 2.36 -14.85
C ASP A 38 -5.98 1.84 -16.09
N LYS A 39 -6.26 0.54 -16.09
CA LYS A 39 -7.04 -0.18 -17.11
C LYS A 39 -8.39 -0.67 -16.58
N LYS A 40 -8.93 -0.04 -15.54
CA LYS A 40 -10.15 -0.45 -14.83
C LYS A 40 -9.99 -1.83 -14.18
N LEU A 41 -8.86 -2.03 -13.52
CA LEU A 41 -8.50 -3.28 -12.87
C LEU A 41 -9.07 -3.35 -11.44
N LEU A 42 -9.12 -4.56 -10.88
CA LEU A 42 -9.57 -4.80 -9.51
C LEU A 42 -8.39 -4.66 -8.54
N TRP A 43 -8.54 -3.78 -7.55
CA TRP A 43 -7.49 -3.45 -6.58
C TRP A 43 -7.63 -4.19 -5.24
N GLY A 44 -8.76 -4.86 -4.98
CA GLY A 44 -9.10 -5.43 -3.68
C GLY A 44 -8.05 -6.42 -3.15
N ALA A 45 -7.56 -7.35 -3.99
CA ALA A 45 -6.54 -8.32 -3.59
C ALA A 45 -5.22 -7.64 -3.22
N LEU A 46 -4.81 -6.59 -3.96
CA LEU A 46 -3.61 -5.81 -3.64
C LEU A 46 -3.81 -5.01 -2.35
N ALA A 47 -4.97 -4.38 -2.16
CA ALA A 47 -5.29 -3.62 -0.95
C ALA A 47 -5.19 -4.46 0.32
N GLU A 48 -5.60 -5.72 0.26
CA GLU A 48 -5.42 -6.66 1.38
C GLU A 48 -3.95 -7.09 1.54
N ARG A 49 -3.27 -7.38 0.44
CA ARG A 49 -1.88 -7.86 0.48
C ARG A 49 -0.90 -6.84 1.05
N VAL A 50 -1.09 -5.55 0.76
CA VAL A 50 -0.18 -4.50 1.24
C VAL A 50 -0.22 -4.28 2.75
N LYS A 51 -1.27 -4.70 3.45
CA LYS A 51 -1.35 -4.68 4.92
C LYS A 51 -0.25 -5.53 5.58
N THR A 52 0.39 -6.41 4.84
CA THR A 52 1.43 -7.30 5.35
C THR A 52 2.75 -7.01 4.67
N GLY A 53 3.71 -6.46 5.42
CA GLY A 53 5.08 -6.26 4.97
C GLY A 53 5.32 -5.01 4.11
N VAL A 54 4.29 -4.24 3.76
CA VAL A 54 4.44 -2.93 3.12
C VAL A 54 4.32 -1.86 4.19
N LYS A 55 5.37 -1.07 4.39
CA LYS A 55 5.37 0.03 5.39
C LYS A 55 4.92 1.36 4.79
N THR A 56 5.20 1.57 3.51
CA THR A 56 4.85 2.82 2.81
C THR A 56 4.44 2.51 1.38
N ILE A 57 3.38 3.14 0.92
CA ILE A 57 2.96 3.16 -0.47
C ILE A 57 3.15 4.58 -1.00
N ILE A 58 3.81 4.73 -2.14
CA ILE A 58 3.95 6.01 -2.82
C ILE A 58 3.19 5.92 -4.13
N LEU A 59 2.09 6.66 -4.21
CA LEU A 59 1.23 6.72 -5.37
C LEU A 59 1.72 7.78 -6.35
N PHE A 60 1.80 7.46 -7.65
CA PHE A 60 2.23 8.43 -8.66
C PHE A 60 1.43 8.30 -9.97
N GLY A 61 1.51 9.34 -10.81
CA GLY A 61 0.88 9.36 -12.12
C GLY A 61 -0.65 9.46 -12.09
N GLU A 62 -1.27 9.19 -13.23
CA GLU A 62 -2.70 9.43 -13.49
C GLU A 62 -3.63 8.63 -12.55
N ALA A 63 -3.25 7.40 -12.21
CA ALA A 63 -4.07 6.50 -11.39
C ALA A 63 -3.95 6.75 -9.88
N ALA A 64 -3.08 7.63 -9.41
CA ALA A 64 -2.79 7.81 -7.99
C ALA A 64 -4.06 8.01 -7.13
N SER A 65 -4.96 8.90 -7.55
CA SER A 65 -6.20 9.20 -6.81
C SER A 65 -7.19 8.04 -6.81
N LEU A 66 -7.26 7.28 -7.92
CA LEU A 66 -8.10 6.09 -8.02
C LEU A 66 -7.58 5.00 -7.07
N ILE A 67 -6.29 4.72 -7.10
CA ILE A 67 -5.67 3.69 -6.25
C ILE A 67 -5.89 4.03 -4.77
N ASP A 68 -5.68 5.29 -4.38
CA ASP A 68 -5.89 5.73 -3.00
C ASP A 68 -7.35 5.52 -2.55
N ALA A 69 -8.31 5.84 -3.41
CA ALA A 69 -9.73 5.61 -3.12
C ALA A 69 -10.05 4.11 -2.98
N GLU A 70 -9.45 3.24 -3.80
CA GLU A 70 -9.64 1.79 -3.74
C GLU A 70 -9.02 1.20 -2.46
N LEU A 71 -7.81 1.64 -2.08
CA LEU A 71 -7.16 1.25 -0.83
C LEU A 71 -8.00 1.71 0.38
N GLY A 72 -8.44 2.97 0.40
CA GLY A 72 -9.29 3.51 1.46
C GLY A 72 -10.61 2.75 1.61
N ARG A 73 -11.26 2.41 0.49
CA ARG A 73 -12.49 1.60 0.49
C ARG A 73 -12.28 0.21 1.07
N ALA A 74 -11.18 -0.45 0.71
CA ALA A 74 -10.85 -1.78 1.20
C ALA A 74 -10.46 -1.78 2.69
N TRP A 75 -9.79 -0.73 3.17
CA TRP A 75 -9.31 -0.67 4.56
C TRP A 75 -10.34 -0.17 5.56
N PHE A 76 -11.17 0.79 5.17
CA PHE A 76 -12.09 1.49 6.07
C PHE A 76 -13.57 1.24 5.74
N GLY A 77 -13.88 0.49 4.68
CA GLY A 77 -15.24 0.21 4.24
C GLY A 77 -15.93 1.43 3.63
N SER A 78 -17.20 1.27 3.30
CA SER A 78 -18.03 2.33 2.70
C SER A 78 -18.42 3.44 3.68
N ALA A 79 -17.99 3.39 4.94
CA ALA A 79 -18.43 4.29 6.01
C ALA A 79 -17.82 5.70 5.95
N THR A 80 -16.82 5.96 5.13
CA THR A 80 -16.09 7.25 5.16
C THR A 80 -16.52 8.24 4.10
N LEU A 81 -17.55 7.94 3.27
CA LEU A 81 -18.07 8.88 2.27
C LEU A 81 -19.36 9.61 2.71
N ALA A 82 -19.78 9.47 3.97
CA ALA A 82 -20.96 10.14 4.52
C ALA A 82 -20.63 11.19 5.60
N SER A 83 -19.61 12.01 5.39
CA SER A 83 -19.40 13.21 6.20
C SER A 83 -19.68 14.47 5.38
N GLY A 84 -20.93 14.60 5.06
CA GLY A 84 -21.56 15.84 4.63
C GLY A 84 -23.04 15.71 4.91
N VAL A 85 -23.49 16.40 5.97
CA VAL A 85 -24.84 16.89 6.30
C VAL A 85 -25.39 16.38 7.64
N ASP A 86 -25.43 17.36 8.52
CA ASP A 86 -26.47 17.72 9.48
C ASP A 86 -26.61 16.96 10.80
N SER A 87 -26.17 17.72 11.80
CA SER A 87 -26.51 17.53 13.21
C SER A 87 -28.00 17.82 13.43
N ARG A 88 -28.80 16.78 13.68
CA ARG A 88 -30.01 16.82 14.54
C ARG A 88 -30.60 15.42 14.65
N ASP A 89 -30.72 15.01 15.92
CA ASP A 89 -31.46 13.87 16.47
C ASP A 89 -30.57 12.70 16.97
N ALA A 90 -29.88 13.01 18.06
CA ALA A 90 -29.46 12.00 19.01
C ALA A 90 -30.67 11.64 19.89
N GLN A 91 -31.24 10.45 19.71
CA GLN A 91 -32.07 9.83 20.75
C GLN A 91 -31.33 8.62 21.34
N ILE A 92 -30.95 8.83 22.59
CA ILE A 92 -30.43 7.83 23.52
C ILE A 92 -31.58 6.87 23.86
N VAL A 93 -31.39 5.58 23.64
CA VAL A 93 -32.20 4.53 24.29
C VAL A 93 -31.28 3.65 25.12
N ASP A 94 -31.40 3.87 26.42
CA ASP A 94 -30.80 3.11 27.51
C ASP A 94 -31.59 1.83 27.79
N LYS A 95 -30.89 0.86 28.46
CA LYS A 95 -31.35 -0.35 29.16
C LYS A 95 -31.13 -1.67 28.43
N GLY A 96 -30.56 -2.64 29.05
CA GLY A 96 -30.20 -3.00 30.42
C GLY A 96 -29.73 -4.46 30.48
N PRO A 97 -29.42 -5.06 31.62
CA PRO A 97 -28.31 -6.01 31.82
C PRO A 97 -28.67 -7.50 31.76
N GLY A 98 -27.62 -8.31 31.65
CA GLY A 98 -27.57 -9.67 32.18
C GLY A 98 -27.62 -10.78 31.14
N VAL A 99 -26.55 -11.53 31.02
CA VAL A 99 -26.37 -12.89 31.58
C VAL A 99 -24.92 -13.33 31.46
N GLU A 100 -24.36 -13.67 32.63
CA GLU A 100 -23.15 -14.48 32.75
C GLU A 100 -23.44 -15.92 32.27
N SER A 101 -22.47 -16.54 31.58
CA SER A 101 -22.23 -17.96 31.73
C SER A 101 -20.79 -18.31 31.36
N ALA A 102 -20.09 -18.78 32.35
CA ALA A 102 -18.74 -19.33 32.30
C ALA A 102 -18.73 -20.67 31.53
N ILE A 103 -17.71 -20.92 30.72
CA ILE A 103 -17.13 -22.25 30.59
C ILE A 103 -15.61 -22.16 30.41
N ASN A 104 -14.92 -22.82 31.32
CA ASN A 104 -13.50 -23.13 31.34
C ASN A 104 -13.12 -24.01 30.14
N GLY A 105 -11.94 -23.76 29.56
CA GLY A 105 -11.29 -24.63 28.61
C GLY A 105 -9.85 -24.19 28.40
N SER A 106 -8.96 -24.67 29.27
CA SER A 106 -7.50 -24.53 29.16
C SER A 106 -6.98 -25.30 27.96
N THR A 107 -6.30 -24.63 27.03
CA THR A 107 -5.19 -25.21 26.27
C THR A 107 -4.17 -24.10 26.02
N ALA A 108 -2.94 -24.34 26.53
CA ALA A 108 -1.78 -23.51 26.26
C ALA A 108 -1.50 -23.51 24.76
N GLY A 109 -1.90 -22.44 24.08
CA GLY A 109 -1.52 -22.12 22.72
C GLY A 109 -0.32 -21.20 22.77
N GLU A 110 0.71 -21.58 22.04
CA GLU A 110 1.93 -20.79 21.81
C GLU A 110 1.59 -19.31 21.60
N ALA A 111 2.30 -18.46 22.31
CA ALA A 111 2.23 -17.02 22.13
C ALA A 111 2.67 -16.69 20.69
N VAL A 112 1.71 -16.53 19.80
CA VAL A 112 1.92 -15.89 18.52
C VAL A 112 2.32 -14.46 18.86
N THR A 113 3.63 -14.16 18.80
CA THR A 113 4.11 -12.79 18.85
C THR A 113 3.40 -12.03 17.74
N PRO A 114 2.65 -10.95 18.04
CA PRO A 114 2.01 -10.17 16.98
C PRO A 114 3.13 -9.66 16.06
N SER A 115 2.99 -9.97 14.77
CA SER A 115 3.84 -9.38 13.74
C SER A 115 3.75 -7.86 13.89
N PRO A 116 4.87 -7.12 13.95
CA PRO A 116 4.87 -5.68 14.24
C PRO A 116 4.24 -4.81 13.12
N PHE A 117 3.59 -5.41 12.12
CA PHE A 117 3.10 -4.75 10.92
C PHE A 117 1.61 -5.06 10.63
N LEU A 118 0.74 -4.88 11.62
CA LEU A 118 -0.72 -4.90 11.44
C LEU A 118 -1.32 -3.49 11.28
N GLU A 119 -0.47 -2.48 11.06
CA GLU A 119 -0.92 -1.13 10.76
C GLU A 119 -1.04 -0.95 9.25
N THR A 120 -2.07 -0.21 8.82
CA THR A 120 -2.22 0.17 7.41
C THR A 120 -0.97 0.94 6.95
N PRO A 121 -0.43 0.65 5.76
CA PRO A 121 0.76 1.34 5.26
C PRO A 121 0.56 2.86 5.22
N THR A 122 1.62 3.61 5.46
CA THR A 122 1.61 5.06 5.18
C THR A 122 1.43 5.28 3.68
N VAL A 123 0.48 6.12 3.28
CA VAL A 123 0.26 6.47 1.87
C VAL A 123 0.78 7.87 1.59
N LEU A 124 1.72 7.97 0.65
CA LEU A 124 2.25 9.23 0.14
C LEU A 124 1.82 9.42 -1.32
N ARG A 125 1.82 10.65 -1.80
CA ARG A 125 1.49 10.98 -3.18
C ARG A 125 2.61 11.76 -3.84
N ALA A 126 2.89 11.43 -5.09
CA ALA A 126 3.80 12.11 -5.98
C ALA A 126 3.09 12.36 -7.32
N GLU A 127 3.48 13.42 -8.02
CA GLU A 127 2.92 13.66 -9.37
C GLU A 127 3.52 12.68 -10.38
N LYS A 128 4.82 12.46 -10.28
CA LYS A 128 5.63 11.68 -11.25
C LYS A 128 6.55 10.70 -10.55
N LEU A 129 7.06 9.74 -11.34
CA LEU A 129 8.01 8.74 -10.85
C LEU A 129 9.26 9.38 -10.21
N VAL A 130 9.75 10.50 -10.73
CA VAL A 130 10.94 11.17 -10.19
C VAL A 130 10.74 11.61 -8.73
N GLN A 131 9.59 12.18 -8.41
CA GLN A 131 9.25 12.57 -7.03
C GLN A 131 9.00 11.35 -6.16
N ALA A 132 8.36 10.30 -6.71
CA ALA A 132 8.13 9.05 -5.98
C ALA A 132 9.46 8.38 -5.57
N VAL A 133 10.47 8.36 -6.44
CA VAL A 133 11.80 7.84 -6.14
C VAL A 133 12.50 8.69 -5.07
N GLN A 134 12.38 10.02 -5.13
CA GLN A 134 12.95 10.91 -4.12
C GLN A 134 12.28 10.70 -2.75
N GLN A 135 10.96 10.65 -2.68
CA GLN A 135 10.23 10.39 -1.44
C GLN A 135 10.58 9.01 -0.85
N ALA A 136 10.76 7.99 -1.72
CA ALA A 136 11.21 6.68 -1.28
C ALA A 136 12.62 6.75 -0.67
N ALA A 137 13.54 7.49 -1.28
CA ALA A 137 14.89 7.67 -0.77
C ALA A 137 14.91 8.41 0.60
N ASP A 138 13.99 9.36 0.79
CA ASP A 138 13.90 10.16 2.02
C ASP A 138 13.33 9.35 3.20
N CYS A 139 12.45 8.38 2.94
CA CYS A 139 11.82 7.57 4.00
C CYS A 139 12.43 6.16 4.17
N ALA A 140 13.29 5.71 3.24
CA ALA A 140 13.91 4.40 3.31
C ALA A 140 14.97 4.31 4.40
N GLN A 141 15.04 3.16 5.05
CA GLN A 141 16.01 2.82 6.07
C GLN A 141 16.83 1.60 5.62
N ALA A 142 18.03 1.45 6.21
CA ALA A 142 18.87 0.28 5.95
C ALA A 142 18.08 -1.02 6.17
N GLY A 143 18.16 -1.93 5.20
CA GLY A 143 17.40 -3.18 5.19
C GLY A 143 16.04 -3.14 4.49
N ASP A 144 15.54 -1.96 4.13
CA ASP A 144 14.30 -1.84 3.36
C ASP A 144 14.46 -2.26 1.90
N VAL A 145 13.32 -2.58 1.30
CA VAL A 145 13.18 -2.79 -0.14
C VAL A 145 12.33 -1.68 -0.73
N VAL A 146 12.85 -0.90 -1.66
CA VAL A 146 12.05 -0.01 -2.51
C VAL A 146 11.70 -0.78 -3.79
N LEU A 147 10.41 -1.02 -3.99
CA LEU A 147 9.89 -1.81 -5.09
C LEU A 147 9.07 -0.94 -6.05
N LEU A 148 9.59 -0.75 -7.28
CA LEU A 148 8.77 -0.27 -8.39
C LEU A 148 7.99 -1.45 -8.96
N SER A 149 6.74 -1.63 -8.56
CA SER A 149 5.80 -2.63 -9.11
C SER A 149 4.45 -1.94 -9.31
N PRO A 150 4.30 -1.20 -10.44
CA PRO A 150 3.32 -0.11 -10.56
C PRO A 150 1.85 -0.53 -10.53
N GLY A 151 1.52 -1.78 -10.88
CA GLY A 151 0.13 -2.23 -10.99
C GLY A 151 -0.67 -1.60 -12.13
N CYS A 152 -0.06 -0.68 -12.88
CA CYS A 152 -0.65 0.09 -13.97
C CYS A 152 0.25 0.12 -15.20
N THR A 153 -0.33 0.48 -16.35
CA THR A 153 0.47 0.79 -17.55
C THR A 153 1.27 2.08 -17.36
N SER A 154 2.26 2.30 -18.24
CA SER A 154 3.14 3.46 -18.20
C SER A 154 2.73 4.59 -19.14
N PHE A 155 1.62 4.44 -19.89
CA PHE A 155 1.24 5.32 -20.99
C PHE A 155 0.72 6.71 -20.58
N ASP A 156 0.73 7.02 -19.30
CA ASP A 156 0.50 8.38 -18.79
C ASP A 156 1.74 9.27 -18.92
N GLU A 157 2.93 8.69 -18.77
CA GLU A 157 4.19 9.44 -18.73
C GLU A 157 5.26 8.87 -19.68
N TYR A 158 5.14 7.60 -20.10
CA TYR A 158 6.16 6.87 -20.89
C TYR A 158 5.56 6.21 -22.11
N SER A 159 6.40 6.00 -23.14
CA SER A 159 6.03 5.24 -24.33
C SER A 159 5.69 3.78 -24.03
N ASP A 160 6.35 3.20 -23.04
CA ASP A 160 6.19 1.80 -22.66
C ASP A 160 6.73 1.52 -21.23
N ALA A 161 6.53 0.30 -20.74
CA ALA A 161 7.02 -0.08 -19.43
C ALA A 161 8.56 -0.16 -19.32
N PRO A 162 9.30 -0.65 -20.32
CA PRO A 162 10.76 -0.55 -20.32
C PRO A 162 11.27 0.88 -20.12
N ALA A 163 10.76 1.88 -20.84
CA ALA A 163 11.16 3.28 -20.70
C ALA A 163 10.97 3.80 -19.27
N ARG A 164 9.85 3.47 -18.62
CA ARG A 164 9.63 3.75 -17.20
C ARG A 164 10.69 3.08 -16.31
N GLY A 165 11.02 1.83 -16.59
CA GLY A 165 12.03 1.07 -15.87
C GLY A 165 13.45 1.62 -16.06
N ASP A 166 13.77 2.13 -17.24
CA ASP A 166 15.05 2.77 -17.52
C ASP A 166 15.19 4.07 -16.75
N GLN A 167 14.17 4.90 -16.74
CA GLN A 167 14.17 6.11 -15.93
C GLN A 167 14.29 5.80 -14.43
N PHE A 168 13.60 4.79 -13.93
CA PHE A 168 13.75 4.38 -12.53
C PHE A 168 15.21 4.03 -12.21
N ARG A 169 15.89 3.24 -13.06
CA ARG A 169 17.31 2.92 -12.88
C ARG A 169 18.20 4.16 -12.87
N GLU A 170 17.97 5.08 -13.80
CA GLU A 170 18.73 6.34 -13.85
C GLU A 170 18.54 7.18 -12.60
N LEU A 171 17.30 7.30 -12.10
CA LEU A 171 16.98 8.06 -10.89
C LEU A 171 17.68 7.45 -9.68
N VAL A 172 17.58 6.13 -9.50
CA VAL A 172 18.24 5.42 -8.39
C VAL A 172 19.77 5.57 -8.44
N ASN A 173 20.38 5.50 -9.63
CA ASN A 173 21.83 5.65 -9.79
C ASN A 173 22.33 7.08 -9.51
N ARG A 174 21.44 8.09 -9.50
CA ARG A 174 21.75 9.49 -9.17
C ARG A 174 21.51 9.82 -7.70
N LEU A 175 20.96 8.91 -6.92
CA LEU A 175 20.79 9.13 -5.48
C LEU A 175 22.16 9.24 -4.78
N PRO A 176 22.30 10.16 -3.81
CA PRO A 176 23.56 10.43 -3.13
C PRO A 176 24.00 9.28 -2.18
#